data_3a8cc8a8150c29cb2bedea685e32623b
#
_entry.id   3a8cc8a8150c29cb2bedea685e32623b
#
_cell.length_a   1.000
_cell.length_b   1.000
_cell.length_c   1.000
_cell.angle_alpha   90.00
_cell.angle_beta   90.00
_cell.angle_gamma   90.00
#
_symmetry.space_group_name_H-M   'P 1'
#
loop_
_entity.id
_entity.type
_entity.pdbx_description
1 polymer ?
#
loop_
_entity_poly.entity_id
_entity_poly.type
_entity_poly.pdbx_seq_one_letter_code
_entity_poly.pdbx_strand_id
1 'polypeptide(L)'
;MPWTPNPTQPLSGIRVLACSHVIASSTVARNLAGHGGEVLHIARAQSFEHDAIWQDVNIGMRSAVLNLKNAEQNRVLLNLLPRADVFIEGFRGRKMQELGFGVGEVARAHPGTIYCSVRPYGWDGPWKMFAGFDMEALTVSGFTAIEGSGPDRPRFPPTFVMNDYIAGYLGTAGVIAALRRRAKEGGSYHVRVNLARCAMWFMSLGQVHEAELTDPGRDSGLGPPETIRALTPYGDYERLAPLVKLSRTPTRWREPLLDVRGAARPIWES
;
A
#
# COMPACT_ATOMS: atom_id res chain seq x y z
N MET A 1 4.22 -2.34 24.52
CA MET A 1 4.46 -1.03 25.19
C MET A 1 3.50 0.00 24.62
N PRO A 2 3.04 0.97 25.40
CA PRO A 2 2.23 2.05 24.87
C PRO A 2 3.05 2.85 23.87
N TRP A 3 2.57 2.93 22.63
CA TRP A 3 3.18 3.74 21.59
C TRP A 3 2.80 5.21 21.80
N THR A 4 3.82 6.08 21.89
CA THR A 4 3.63 7.54 21.95
C THR A 4 4.07 8.15 20.63
N PRO A 5 3.16 8.79 19.88
CA PRO A 5 3.49 9.39 18.59
C PRO A 5 4.55 10.47 18.72
N ASN A 6 5.56 10.43 17.85
CA ASN A 6 6.50 11.51 17.67
C ASN A 6 5.80 12.72 17.04
N PRO A 7 6.02 13.96 17.51
CA PRO A 7 5.32 15.14 16.99
C PRO A 7 5.51 15.41 15.49
N THR A 8 6.64 15.01 14.90
CA THR A 8 6.96 15.26 13.49
C THR A 8 6.95 14.00 12.65
N GLN A 9 7.17 12.82 13.25
CA GLN A 9 7.17 11.51 12.61
C GLN A 9 6.27 10.57 13.43
N PRO A 10 4.95 10.66 13.25
CA PRO A 10 3.98 10.05 14.17
C PRO A 10 4.06 8.52 14.26
N LEU A 11 4.65 7.84 13.29
CA LEU A 11 4.83 6.39 13.28
C LEU A 11 6.25 5.94 13.65
N SER A 12 7.10 6.84 14.16
CA SER A 12 8.43 6.45 14.67
C SER A 12 8.30 5.36 15.73
N GLY A 13 9.13 4.30 15.61
CA GLY A 13 9.08 3.12 16.47
C GLY A 13 8.03 2.07 16.08
N ILE A 14 7.20 2.34 15.07
CA ILE A 14 6.29 1.34 14.49
C ILE A 14 7.04 0.54 13.42
N ARG A 15 7.08 -0.77 13.58
CA ARG A 15 7.70 -1.71 12.64
C ARG A 15 6.67 -2.34 11.74
N VAL A 16 6.89 -2.20 10.43
CA VAL A 16 5.98 -2.65 9.38
C VAL A 16 6.66 -3.71 8.53
N LEU A 17 6.12 -4.92 8.55
CA LEU A 17 6.55 -6.02 7.69
C LEU A 17 5.62 -6.12 6.49
N ALA A 18 6.12 -5.84 5.29
CA ALA A 18 5.30 -5.76 4.09
C ALA A 18 5.64 -6.89 3.11
N CYS A 19 4.75 -7.88 3.00
CA CYS A 19 4.72 -8.86 1.93
C CYS A 19 3.81 -8.36 0.82
N SER A 20 4.22 -7.29 0.17
CA SER A 20 3.43 -6.59 -0.84
C SER A 20 4.05 -6.70 -2.23
N HIS A 21 3.27 -6.40 -3.24
CA HIS A 21 3.74 -6.30 -4.62
C HIS A 21 2.81 -5.41 -5.43
N VAL A 22 3.33 -4.88 -6.53
CA VAL A 22 2.65 -3.92 -7.40
C VAL A 22 2.25 -2.67 -6.59
N ILE A 23 1.04 -2.13 -6.70
CA ILE A 23 0.76 -0.75 -6.26
C ILE A 23 -0.01 -0.69 -4.94
N ALA A 24 -1.19 -1.30 -4.87
CA ALA A 24 -2.14 -1.04 -3.77
C ALA A 24 -1.56 -1.32 -2.37
N SER A 25 -1.07 -2.55 -2.13
CA SER A 25 -0.49 -2.91 -0.83
C SER A 25 0.85 -2.25 -0.55
N SER A 26 1.67 -2.02 -1.60
CA SER A 26 2.95 -1.30 -1.45
C SER A 26 2.73 0.17 -1.16
N THR A 27 1.68 0.79 -1.68
CA THR A 27 1.31 2.17 -1.34
C THR A 27 0.92 2.31 0.14
N VAL A 28 0.25 1.31 0.74
CA VAL A 28 0.02 1.30 2.20
C VAL A 28 1.36 1.38 2.93
N ALA A 29 2.31 0.52 2.58
CA ALA A 29 3.63 0.44 3.21
C ALA A 29 4.44 1.74 3.01
N ARG A 30 4.47 2.28 1.78
CA ARG A 30 5.11 3.55 1.44
C ARG A 30 4.58 4.73 2.26
N ASN A 31 3.28 4.81 2.42
CA ASN A 31 2.66 5.88 3.19
C ASN A 31 3.01 5.78 4.69
N LEU A 32 3.04 4.57 5.25
CA LEU A 32 3.48 4.36 6.63
C LEU A 32 4.96 4.73 6.82
N ALA A 33 5.83 4.40 5.84
CA ALA A 33 7.22 4.83 5.82
C ALA A 33 7.35 6.35 5.81
N GLY A 34 6.54 7.05 4.98
CA GLY A 34 6.52 8.51 4.88
C GLY A 34 6.12 9.23 6.18
N HIS A 35 5.53 8.53 7.12
CA HIS A 35 5.17 9.03 8.44
C HIS A 35 6.08 8.49 9.56
N GLY A 36 7.22 7.89 9.23
CA GLY A 36 8.25 7.46 10.17
C GLY A 36 8.24 6.00 10.57
N GLY A 37 7.36 5.17 9.97
CA GLY A 37 7.38 3.73 10.21
C GLY A 37 8.66 3.08 9.66
N GLU A 38 9.27 2.18 10.43
CA GLU A 38 10.34 1.32 9.93
C GLU A 38 9.75 0.22 9.07
N VAL A 39 9.85 0.33 7.74
CA VAL A 39 9.26 -0.61 6.81
C VAL A 39 10.31 -1.53 6.22
N LEU A 40 10.12 -2.85 6.42
CA LEU A 40 10.88 -3.90 5.75
C LEU A 40 9.97 -4.58 4.73
N HIS A 41 10.24 -4.34 3.46
CA HIS A 41 9.54 -4.97 2.35
C HIS A 41 10.20 -6.30 2.01
N ILE A 42 9.38 -7.36 1.94
CA ILE A 42 9.82 -8.71 1.56
C ILE A 42 9.42 -8.96 0.11
N ALA A 43 10.41 -8.82 -0.76
CA ALA A 43 10.29 -9.06 -2.18
C ALA A 43 10.51 -10.55 -2.53
N ARG A 44 10.01 -10.97 -3.70
CA ARG A 44 10.39 -12.24 -4.32
C ARG A 44 11.60 -12.04 -5.23
N ALA A 45 12.45 -13.06 -5.34
CA ALA A 45 13.61 -13.04 -6.25
C ALA A 45 13.20 -12.81 -7.71
N GLN A 46 12.08 -13.43 -8.12
CA GLN A 46 11.47 -13.20 -9.43
C GLN A 46 10.20 -12.36 -9.25
N SER A 47 10.25 -11.13 -9.69
CA SER A 47 9.10 -10.22 -9.72
C SER A 47 8.71 -9.98 -11.17
N PHE A 48 7.40 -9.88 -11.42
CA PHE A 48 6.85 -9.40 -12.69
C PHE A 48 6.60 -7.88 -12.66
N GLU A 49 6.92 -7.24 -11.55
CA GLU A 49 6.77 -5.80 -11.36
C GLU A 49 7.72 -5.04 -12.29
N HIS A 50 7.18 -4.07 -13.02
CA HIS A 50 7.99 -3.14 -13.79
C HIS A 50 8.83 -2.24 -12.88
N ASP A 51 10.06 -1.93 -13.28
CA ASP A 51 10.97 -1.13 -12.48
C ASP A 51 10.42 0.26 -12.15
N ALA A 52 9.71 0.90 -13.07
CA ALA A 52 9.06 2.19 -12.82
C ALA A 52 8.02 2.12 -11.69
N ILE A 53 7.22 1.04 -11.64
CA ILE A 53 6.26 0.80 -10.54
C ILE A 53 7.01 0.55 -9.24
N TRP A 54 8.03 -0.30 -9.28
CA TRP A 54 8.87 -0.57 -8.11
C TRP A 54 9.43 0.72 -7.53
N GLN A 55 10.02 1.57 -8.37
CA GLN A 55 10.64 2.82 -7.96
C GLN A 55 9.63 3.80 -7.35
N ASP A 56 8.41 3.86 -7.87
CA ASP A 56 7.39 4.74 -7.30
C ASP A 56 6.88 4.25 -5.95
N VAL A 57 6.54 2.97 -5.81
CA VAL A 57 5.80 2.48 -4.64
C VAL A 57 6.67 1.97 -3.49
N ASN A 58 7.99 1.85 -3.69
CA ASN A 58 8.91 1.31 -2.67
C ASN A 58 9.85 2.34 -2.05
N ILE A 59 9.60 3.62 -2.23
CA ILE A 59 10.39 4.68 -1.58
C ILE A 59 10.25 4.67 -0.06
N GLY A 60 11.33 5.01 0.62
CA GLY A 60 11.39 5.08 2.07
C GLY A 60 11.36 3.72 2.78
N MET A 61 11.42 2.62 2.03
CA MET A 61 11.41 1.26 2.57
C MET A 61 12.73 0.56 2.34
N ARG A 62 13.11 -0.32 3.26
CA ARG A 62 14.16 -1.31 3.03
C ARG A 62 13.57 -2.52 2.33
N SER A 63 14.33 -3.18 1.47
CA SER A 63 13.85 -4.35 0.73
C SER A 63 14.79 -5.54 0.90
N ALA A 64 14.25 -6.66 1.36
CA ALA A 64 14.93 -7.96 1.42
C ALA A 64 14.23 -8.98 0.51
N VAL A 65 14.99 -9.91 -0.06
CA VAL A 65 14.42 -11.00 -0.88
C VAL A 65 14.31 -12.26 -0.06
N LEU A 66 13.10 -12.84 0.01
CA LEU A 66 12.87 -14.15 0.62
C LEU A 66 11.97 -15.01 -0.27
N ASN A 67 12.37 -16.26 -0.47
CA ASN A 67 11.51 -17.29 -1.04
C ASN A 67 10.75 -18.00 0.08
N LEU A 68 9.53 -17.58 0.34
CA LEU A 68 8.71 -18.12 1.44
C LEU A 68 8.27 -19.59 1.24
N LYS A 69 8.51 -20.18 0.07
CA LYS A 69 8.34 -21.63 -0.15
C LYS A 69 9.56 -22.43 0.34
N ASN A 70 10.70 -21.79 0.53
CA ASN A 70 11.86 -22.39 1.17
C ASN A 70 11.71 -22.32 2.69
N ALA A 71 11.82 -23.45 3.39
CA ALA A 71 11.55 -23.54 4.83
C ALA A 71 12.49 -22.68 5.68
N GLU A 72 13.75 -22.56 5.29
CA GLU A 72 14.74 -21.74 6.02
C GLU A 72 14.43 -20.26 5.87
N GLN A 73 14.13 -19.80 4.65
CA GLN A 73 13.79 -18.41 4.38
C GLN A 73 12.41 -18.03 4.95
N ASN A 74 11.46 -18.96 4.96
CA ASN A 74 10.17 -18.80 5.64
C ASN A 74 10.38 -18.57 7.14
N ARG A 75 11.27 -19.35 7.77
CA ARG A 75 11.63 -19.21 9.19
C ARG A 75 12.24 -17.83 9.50
N VAL A 76 13.00 -17.25 8.57
CA VAL A 76 13.50 -15.87 8.73
C VAL A 76 12.34 -14.89 8.89
N LEU A 77 11.32 -14.99 8.04
CA LEU A 77 10.14 -14.12 8.14
C LEU A 77 9.36 -14.36 9.45
N LEU A 78 9.21 -15.63 9.86
CA LEU A 78 8.58 -15.97 11.15
C LEU A 78 9.31 -15.35 12.35
N ASN A 79 10.63 -15.26 12.30
CA ASN A 79 11.44 -14.66 13.36
C ASN A 79 11.31 -13.12 13.42
N LEU A 80 10.87 -12.47 12.34
CA LEU A 80 10.62 -11.02 12.31
C LEU A 80 9.26 -10.64 12.89
N LEU A 81 8.28 -11.54 12.81
CA LEU A 81 6.89 -11.28 13.22
C LEU A 81 6.73 -10.84 14.68
N PRO A 82 7.42 -11.44 15.69
CA PRO A 82 7.23 -11.04 17.08
C PRO A 82 7.57 -9.59 17.39
N ARG A 83 8.24 -8.91 16.47
CA ARG A 83 8.63 -7.50 16.59
C ARG A 83 7.93 -6.58 15.59
N ALA A 84 6.99 -7.12 14.78
CA ALA A 84 6.26 -6.36 13.78
C ALA A 84 4.93 -5.83 14.32
N ASP A 85 4.76 -4.53 14.41
CA ASP A 85 3.51 -3.88 14.78
C ASP A 85 2.43 -4.01 13.71
N VAL A 86 2.85 -3.97 12.45
CA VAL A 86 1.97 -4.04 11.27
C VAL A 86 2.49 -5.10 10.31
N PHE A 87 1.58 -5.96 9.85
CA PHE A 87 1.85 -6.91 8.78
C PHE A 87 0.95 -6.60 7.59
N ILE A 88 1.54 -6.35 6.42
CA ILE A 88 0.81 -6.01 5.19
C ILE A 88 0.97 -7.15 4.19
N GLU A 89 -0.12 -7.56 3.55
CA GLU A 89 -0.07 -8.50 2.43
C GLU A 89 -1.01 -8.08 1.29
N GLY A 90 -0.63 -8.42 0.06
CA GLY A 90 -1.41 -8.17 -1.15
C GLY A 90 -1.49 -9.41 -2.06
N PHE A 91 -1.49 -10.62 -1.49
CA PHE A 91 -1.53 -11.85 -2.28
C PHE A 91 -2.95 -12.39 -2.40
N ARG A 92 -3.25 -12.96 -3.57
CA ARG A 92 -4.56 -13.53 -3.88
C ARG A 92 -4.93 -14.71 -2.97
N GLY A 93 -6.21 -14.83 -2.69
CA GLY A 93 -6.80 -15.99 -2.05
C GLY A 93 -6.26 -16.25 -0.64
N ARG A 94 -5.81 -17.46 -0.39
CA ARG A 94 -5.28 -17.93 0.90
C ARG A 94 -3.76 -18.09 0.90
N LYS A 95 -3.05 -17.46 -0.05
CA LYS A 95 -1.63 -17.73 -0.27
C LYS A 95 -0.76 -17.48 0.97
N MET A 96 -0.97 -16.35 1.66
CA MET A 96 -0.21 -16.08 2.88
C MET A 96 -0.58 -17.04 4.02
N GLN A 97 -1.82 -17.45 4.12
CA GLN A 97 -2.24 -18.47 5.08
C GLN A 97 -1.58 -19.84 4.81
N GLU A 98 -1.50 -20.26 3.53
CA GLU A 98 -0.82 -21.50 3.12
C GLU A 98 0.66 -21.49 3.45
N LEU A 99 1.28 -20.30 3.49
CA LEU A 99 2.68 -20.10 3.86
C LEU A 99 2.90 -19.93 5.38
N GLY A 100 1.85 -19.99 6.20
CA GLY A 100 1.91 -19.84 7.65
C GLY A 100 1.76 -18.40 8.15
N PHE A 101 1.38 -17.46 7.28
CA PHE A 101 1.25 -16.03 7.59
C PHE A 101 -0.20 -15.54 7.46
N GLY A 102 -1.18 -16.37 7.74
CA GLY A 102 -2.58 -15.94 7.83
C GLY A 102 -2.84 -15.05 9.04
N VAL A 103 -4.01 -14.41 9.06
CA VAL A 103 -4.39 -13.48 10.15
C VAL A 103 -4.27 -14.10 11.54
N GLY A 104 -4.76 -15.34 11.69
CA GLY A 104 -4.72 -16.04 12.97
C GLY A 104 -3.31 -16.45 13.39
N GLU A 105 -2.47 -16.86 12.44
CA GLU A 105 -1.08 -17.25 12.67
C GLU A 105 -0.26 -16.02 13.10
N VAL A 106 -0.39 -14.91 12.41
CA VAL A 106 0.32 -13.66 12.72
C VAL A 106 -0.13 -13.11 14.07
N ALA A 107 -1.43 -13.06 14.33
CA ALA A 107 -1.94 -12.58 15.61
C ALA A 107 -1.52 -13.45 16.80
N ARG A 108 -1.33 -14.75 16.61
CA ARG A 108 -0.78 -15.64 17.66
C ARG A 108 0.72 -15.47 17.87
N ALA A 109 1.47 -15.23 16.79
CA ALA A 109 2.92 -15.00 16.86
C ALA A 109 3.24 -13.67 17.58
N HIS A 110 2.43 -12.66 17.37
CA HIS A 110 2.54 -11.37 18.02
C HIS A 110 1.15 -10.78 18.33
N PRO A 111 0.61 -11.03 19.54
CA PRO A 111 -0.62 -10.37 19.99
C PRO A 111 -0.46 -8.85 19.98
N GLY A 112 -1.39 -8.15 19.34
CA GLY A 112 -1.31 -6.70 19.11
C GLY A 112 -0.90 -6.31 17.69
N THR A 113 -0.59 -7.27 16.80
CA THR A 113 -0.30 -6.95 15.40
C THR A 113 -1.54 -6.42 14.68
N ILE A 114 -1.34 -5.37 13.89
CA ILE A 114 -2.31 -4.91 12.90
C ILE A 114 -2.05 -5.64 11.59
N TYR A 115 -2.98 -6.46 11.15
CA TYR A 115 -2.90 -7.16 9.88
C TYR A 115 -3.64 -6.38 8.80
N CYS A 116 -2.97 -5.95 7.75
CA CYS A 116 -3.60 -5.27 6.61
C CYS A 116 -3.53 -6.17 5.38
N SER A 117 -4.69 -6.51 4.82
CA SER A 117 -4.75 -7.26 3.57
C SER A 117 -5.50 -6.51 2.49
N VAL A 118 -4.96 -6.57 1.27
CA VAL A 118 -5.54 -5.97 0.07
C VAL A 118 -5.95 -7.08 -0.89
N ARG A 119 -7.20 -7.05 -1.37
CA ARG A 119 -7.72 -8.01 -2.33
C ARG A 119 -8.57 -7.35 -3.40
N PRO A 120 -8.62 -7.89 -4.62
CA PRO A 120 -9.42 -7.29 -5.69
C PRO A 120 -10.92 -7.34 -5.42
N TYR A 121 -11.45 -8.48 -4.91
CA TYR A 121 -12.90 -8.73 -4.80
C TYR A 121 -13.36 -9.04 -3.36
N GLY A 122 -12.50 -8.81 -2.36
CA GLY A 122 -12.84 -9.03 -0.95
C GLY A 122 -12.69 -10.47 -0.47
N TRP A 123 -13.41 -10.83 0.59
CA TRP A 123 -13.25 -12.09 1.33
C TRP A 123 -14.46 -13.01 1.22
N ASP A 124 -15.57 -12.50 0.71
CA ASP A 124 -16.86 -13.18 0.61
C ASP A 124 -17.29 -13.23 -0.85
N GLY A 125 -18.29 -14.07 -1.16
CA GLY A 125 -18.82 -14.22 -2.51
C GLY A 125 -17.98 -15.14 -3.43
N PRO A 126 -18.44 -15.32 -4.68
CA PRO A 126 -17.87 -16.30 -5.61
C PRO A 126 -16.45 -15.94 -6.09
N TRP A 127 -16.09 -14.67 -6.09
CA TRP A 127 -14.81 -14.19 -6.62
C TRP A 127 -13.71 -14.02 -5.58
N LYS A 128 -13.95 -14.34 -4.31
CA LYS A 128 -13.00 -14.16 -3.20
C LYS A 128 -11.63 -14.82 -3.41
N MET A 129 -11.54 -15.80 -4.29
CA MET A 129 -10.28 -16.52 -4.61
C MET A 129 -9.66 -16.08 -5.93
N PHE A 130 -10.34 -15.23 -6.70
CA PHE A 130 -9.85 -14.83 -8.00
C PHE A 130 -8.70 -13.82 -7.86
N ALA A 131 -7.78 -13.88 -8.83
CA ALA A 131 -6.80 -12.84 -9.06
C ALA A 131 -7.47 -11.65 -9.76
N GLY A 132 -6.94 -10.48 -9.58
CA GLY A 132 -7.34 -9.25 -10.26
C GLY A 132 -6.49 -8.10 -9.76
N PHE A 133 -6.47 -7.07 -10.55
CA PHE A 133 -5.78 -5.81 -10.30
C PHE A 133 -6.76 -4.65 -10.38
N ASP A 134 -6.24 -3.45 -10.50
CA ASP A 134 -7.01 -2.21 -10.62
C ASP A 134 -8.07 -2.28 -11.72
N MET A 135 -7.66 -2.63 -12.94
CA MET A 135 -8.52 -2.59 -14.12
C MET A 135 -9.71 -3.57 -14.02
N GLU A 136 -9.47 -4.78 -13.53
CA GLU A 136 -10.54 -5.75 -13.31
C GLU A 136 -11.48 -5.28 -12.20
N ALA A 137 -10.97 -4.68 -11.14
CA ALA A 137 -11.79 -4.15 -10.06
C ALA A 137 -12.66 -2.97 -10.53
N LEU A 138 -12.12 -2.07 -11.34
CA LEU A 138 -12.88 -0.98 -11.98
C LEU A 138 -13.96 -1.53 -12.93
N THR A 139 -13.63 -2.57 -13.70
CA THR A 139 -14.58 -3.17 -14.65
C THR A 139 -15.74 -3.83 -13.93
N VAL A 140 -15.49 -4.70 -12.95
CA VAL A 140 -16.56 -5.44 -12.24
C VAL A 140 -17.41 -4.54 -11.34
N SER A 141 -16.91 -3.39 -10.94
CA SER A 141 -17.69 -2.41 -10.17
C SER A 141 -18.62 -1.56 -11.04
N GLY A 142 -18.51 -1.64 -12.37
CA GLY A 142 -19.26 -0.81 -13.30
C GLY A 142 -18.63 0.56 -13.57
N PHE A 143 -17.48 0.87 -12.96
CA PHE A 143 -16.81 2.16 -13.13
C PHE A 143 -16.50 2.45 -14.60
N THR A 144 -16.00 1.46 -15.34
CA THR A 144 -15.65 1.63 -16.76
C THR A 144 -16.86 1.93 -17.67
N ALA A 145 -18.05 1.47 -17.29
CA ALA A 145 -19.27 1.80 -18.01
C ALA A 145 -19.70 3.26 -17.77
N ILE A 146 -19.50 3.75 -16.56
CA ILE A 146 -19.75 5.15 -16.19
C ILE A 146 -18.76 6.10 -16.86
N GLU A 147 -17.46 5.75 -16.85
CA GLU A 147 -16.39 6.53 -17.48
C GLU A 147 -16.52 6.54 -19.02
N GLY A 148 -17.09 5.50 -19.56
CA GLY A 148 -17.45 5.39 -20.99
C GLY A 148 -18.84 5.93 -21.30
N SER A 149 -19.43 5.43 -22.37
CA SER A 149 -20.79 5.77 -22.81
C SER A 149 -21.77 4.62 -22.57
N GLY A 150 -21.62 3.92 -21.45
CA GLY A 150 -22.43 2.77 -21.06
C GLY A 150 -21.70 1.43 -21.19
N PRO A 151 -22.39 0.31 -20.88
CA PRO A 151 -21.79 -1.03 -20.83
C PRO A 151 -21.28 -1.51 -22.19
N ASP A 152 -21.83 -1.04 -23.29
CA ASP A 152 -21.42 -1.41 -24.65
C ASP A 152 -20.19 -0.62 -25.13
N ARG A 153 -19.83 0.45 -24.43
CA ARG A 153 -18.70 1.30 -24.73
C ARG A 153 -17.93 1.69 -23.46
N PRO A 154 -17.45 0.69 -22.71
CA PRO A 154 -16.69 0.96 -21.49
C PRO A 154 -15.36 1.62 -21.81
N ARG A 155 -14.87 2.46 -20.90
CA ARG A 155 -13.58 3.13 -21.00
C ARG A 155 -12.90 3.14 -19.64
N PHE A 156 -11.59 2.94 -19.61
CA PHE A 156 -10.81 3.17 -18.42
C PHE A 156 -10.62 4.68 -18.19
N PRO A 157 -10.50 5.12 -16.93
CA PRO A 157 -10.17 6.50 -16.64
C PRO A 157 -8.79 6.85 -17.24
N PRO A 158 -8.56 8.12 -17.61
CA PRO A 158 -7.27 8.56 -18.14
C PRO A 158 -6.13 8.47 -17.12
N THR A 159 -6.48 8.41 -15.84
CA THR A 159 -5.55 8.23 -14.73
C THR A 159 -5.24 6.75 -14.56
N PHE A 160 -4.04 6.34 -14.92
CA PHE A 160 -3.59 4.96 -14.79
C PHE A 160 -3.60 4.48 -13.33
N VAL A 161 -4.18 3.30 -13.08
CA VAL A 161 -4.21 2.59 -11.78
C VAL A 161 -4.65 3.44 -10.57
N MET A 162 -5.58 4.35 -10.80
CA MET A 162 -6.09 5.28 -9.78
C MET A 162 -6.63 4.54 -8.55
N ASN A 163 -7.37 3.45 -8.76
CA ASN A 163 -8.04 2.72 -7.70
C ASN A 163 -7.06 2.00 -6.76
N ASP A 164 -5.93 1.54 -7.28
CA ASP A 164 -4.84 0.98 -6.46
C ASP A 164 -4.28 2.01 -5.47
N TYR A 165 -4.08 3.26 -5.92
CA TYR A 165 -3.64 4.33 -5.03
C TYR A 165 -4.72 4.72 -4.01
N ILE A 166 -6.00 4.80 -4.41
CA ILE A 166 -7.12 5.01 -3.48
C ILE A 166 -7.12 3.91 -2.41
N ALA A 167 -7.02 2.65 -2.80
CA ALA A 167 -6.93 1.53 -1.89
C ALA A 167 -5.73 1.65 -0.94
N GLY A 168 -4.59 2.08 -1.45
CA GLY A 168 -3.39 2.35 -0.66
C GLY A 168 -3.60 3.41 0.42
N TYR A 169 -4.22 4.53 0.08
CA TYR A 169 -4.54 5.59 1.04
C TYR A 169 -5.58 5.15 2.07
N LEU A 170 -6.66 4.51 1.66
CA LEU A 170 -7.70 3.99 2.57
C LEU A 170 -7.13 2.90 3.49
N GLY A 171 -6.26 2.02 2.98
CA GLY A 171 -5.55 1.03 3.77
C GLY A 171 -4.65 1.66 4.83
N THR A 172 -3.91 2.72 4.45
CA THR A 172 -3.08 3.49 5.38
C THR A 172 -3.91 4.12 6.50
N ALA A 173 -5.01 4.78 6.15
CA ALA A 173 -5.93 5.36 7.12
C ALA A 173 -6.49 4.29 8.08
N GLY A 174 -6.86 3.12 7.54
CA GLY A 174 -7.33 1.98 8.32
C GLY A 174 -6.27 1.45 9.30
N VAL A 175 -5.01 1.32 8.85
CA VAL A 175 -3.89 0.90 9.71
C VAL A 175 -3.65 1.91 10.84
N ILE A 176 -3.62 3.21 10.53
CA ILE A 176 -3.42 4.27 11.54
C ILE A 176 -4.59 4.27 12.55
N ALA A 177 -5.83 4.10 12.09
CA ALA A 177 -6.99 3.99 12.97
C ALA A 177 -6.89 2.76 13.89
N ALA A 178 -6.45 1.62 13.35
CA ALA A 178 -6.25 0.40 14.13
C ALA A 178 -5.10 0.54 15.15
N LEU A 179 -3.98 1.19 14.78
CA LEU A 179 -2.89 1.50 15.71
C LEU A 179 -3.37 2.39 16.88
N ARG A 180 -4.16 3.42 16.57
CA ARG A 180 -4.75 4.29 17.60
C ARG A 180 -5.71 3.52 18.51
N ARG A 181 -6.50 2.62 17.94
CA ARG A 181 -7.43 1.78 18.71
C ARG A 181 -6.66 0.79 19.59
N ARG A 182 -5.64 0.14 19.04
CA ARG A 182 -4.73 -0.75 19.79
C ARG A 182 -4.11 -0.03 21.00
N ALA A 183 -3.68 1.21 20.82
CA ALA A 183 -3.06 2.00 21.90
C ALA A 183 -4.04 2.28 23.07
N LYS A 184 -5.36 2.31 22.81
CA LYS A 184 -6.40 2.56 23.81
C LYS A 184 -6.98 1.28 24.42
N GLU A 185 -7.26 0.30 23.57
CA GLU A 185 -8.07 -0.89 23.90
C GLU A 185 -7.24 -2.19 23.91
N GLY A 186 -5.99 -2.13 23.39
CA GLY A 186 -5.20 -3.35 23.15
C GLY A 186 -5.73 -4.15 21.96
N GLY A 187 -5.30 -5.41 21.86
CA GLY A 187 -5.78 -6.37 20.87
C GLY A 187 -5.13 -6.25 19.49
N SER A 188 -5.43 -7.22 18.64
CA SER A 188 -5.02 -7.29 17.23
C SER A 188 -6.19 -6.88 16.35
N TYR A 189 -5.89 -6.28 15.18
CA TYR A 189 -6.92 -5.79 14.26
C TYR A 189 -6.62 -6.24 12.86
N HIS A 190 -7.67 -6.57 12.09
CA HIS A 190 -7.59 -6.89 10.67
C HIS A 190 -8.19 -5.76 9.85
N VAL A 191 -7.35 -5.03 9.14
CA VAL A 191 -7.72 -4.02 8.14
C VAL A 191 -7.90 -4.71 6.80
N ARG A 192 -9.09 -4.64 6.23
CA ARG A 192 -9.44 -5.27 4.95
C ARG A 192 -9.66 -4.20 3.89
N VAL A 193 -8.88 -4.23 2.83
CA VAL A 193 -9.01 -3.33 1.68
C VAL A 193 -9.42 -4.12 0.46
N ASN A 194 -10.51 -3.72 -0.18
CA ASN A 194 -11.08 -4.37 -1.33
C ASN A 194 -11.12 -3.39 -2.50
N LEU A 195 -10.40 -3.69 -3.60
CA LEU A 195 -10.29 -2.78 -4.74
C LEU A 195 -11.66 -2.46 -5.36
N ALA A 196 -12.50 -3.47 -5.59
CA ALA A 196 -13.85 -3.21 -6.13
C ALA A 196 -14.68 -2.33 -5.20
N ARG A 197 -14.54 -2.49 -3.87
CA ARG A 197 -15.20 -1.64 -2.89
C ARG A 197 -14.67 -0.21 -2.89
N CYS A 198 -13.36 -0.03 -3.10
CA CYS A 198 -12.74 1.29 -3.24
C CYS A 198 -13.29 2.03 -4.48
N ALA A 199 -13.41 1.34 -5.61
CA ALA A 199 -14.02 1.89 -6.81
C ALA A 199 -15.49 2.28 -6.57
N MET A 200 -16.27 1.42 -5.93
CA MET A 200 -17.67 1.72 -5.57
C MET A 200 -17.78 2.91 -4.60
N TRP A 201 -16.85 3.00 -3.64
CA TRP A 201 -16.79 4.16 -2.74
C TRP A 201 -16.50 5.44 -3.52
N PHE A 202 -15.53 5.40 -4.43
CA PHE A 202 -15.20 6.57 -5.25
C PHE A 202 -16.40 7.01 -6.10
N MET A 203 -17.10 6.07 -6.76
CA MET A 203 -18.32 6.36 -7.52
C MET A 203 -19.42 6.99 -6.64
N SER A 204 -19.50 6.62 -5.36
CA SER A 204 -20.50 7.16 -4.43
C SER A 204 -20.29 8.64 -4.08
N LEU A 205 -19.14 9.20 -4.41
CA LEU A 205 -18.89 10.65 -4.24
C LEU A 205 -19.65 11.52 -5.25
N GLY A 206 -20.26 10.90 -6.25
CA GLY A 206 -21.01 11.56 -7.30
C GLY A 206 -20.22 11.73 -8.59
N GLN A 207 -20.89 12.26 -9.59
CA GLN A 207 -20.36 12.58 -10.91
C GLN A 207 -20.51 14.05 -11.19
N VAL A 208 -19.53 14.65 -11.85
CA VAL A 208 -19.63 15.97 -12.43
C VAL A 208 -20.25 15.81 -13.82
N HIS A 209 -21.28 16.56 -14.12
CA HIS A 209 -21.93 16.51 -15.43
C HIS A 209 -21.01 17.06 -16.50
N GLU A 210 -20.95 16.40 -17.68
CA GLU A 210 -20.05 16.83 -18.77
C GLU A 210 -20.21 18.32 -19.13
N ALA A 211 -21.44 18.84 -19.06
CA ALA A 211 -21.72 20.26 -19.27
C ALA A 211 -21.13 21.21 -18.22
N GLU A 212 -20.74 20.67 -17.06
CA GLU A 212 -20.09 21.44 -15.97
C GLU A 212 -18.57 21.37 -16.06
N LEU A 213 -18.04 20.50 -16.93
CA LEU A 213 -16.61 20.40 -17.19
C LEU A 213 -16.22 21.57 -18.12
N THR A 214 -15.64 22.59 -17.52
CA THR A 214 -14.98 23.63 -18.32
C THR A 214 -13.65 23.03 -18.80
N ASP A 215 -13.43 23.05 -20.11
CA ASP A 215 -12.08 22.80 -20.65
C ASP A 215 -11.17 23.91 -20.12
N PRO A 216 -10.23 23.61 -19.20
CA PRO A 216 -9.36 24.66 -18.68
C PRO A 216 -8.41 25.21 -19.76
N GLY A 217 -8.42 24.62 -20.96
CA GLY A 217 -7.49 24.95 -22.04
C GLY A 217 -6.03 24.64 -21.66
N ARG A 218 -5.10 25.08 -22.47
CA ARG A 218 -3.67 24.98 -22.18
C ARG A 218 -3.22 25.85 -21.01
N ASP A 219 -4.02 26.82 -20.63
CA ASP A 219 -3.74 27.77 -19.54
C ASP A 219 -4.72 27.56 -18.38
N SER A 220 -4.69 26.36 -17.82
CA SER A 220 -5.54 25.97 -16.69
C SER A 220 -5.19 26.70 -15.37
N GLY A 221 -4.18 27.54 -15.37
CA GLY A 221 -3.65 28.16 -14.14
C GLY A 221 -2.94 27.18 -13.21
N LEU A 222 -2.87 25.91 -13.58
CA LEU A 222 -2.10 24.90 -12.88
C LEU A 222 -0.63 25.04 -13.27
N GLY A 223 0.21 25.49 -12.35
CA GLY A 223 1.65 25.51 -12.51
C GLY A 223 2.23 24.06 -12.63
N PRO A 224 3.52 23.91 -12.93
CA PRO A 224 4.16 22.62 -12.95
C PRO A 224 4.02 21.97 -11.55
N PRO A 225 3.82 20.65 -11.49
CA PRO A 225 3.70 19.95 -10.22
C PRO A 225 4.99 20.07 -9.42
N GLU A 226 4.87 20.15 -8.10
CA GLU A 226 6.05 20.07 -7.23
C GLU A 226 6.69 18.71 -7.34
N THR A 227 8.00 18.68 -7.41
CA THR A 227 8.81 17.47 -7.44
C THR A 227 9.81 17.42 -6.29
N ILE A 228 10.27 16.22 -5.97
CA ILE A 228 11.44 15.99 -5.12
C ILE A 228 12.48 15.25 -5.93
N ARG A 229 13.75 15.55 -5.65
CA ARG A 229 14.90 14.92 -6.29
C ARG A 229 15.78 14.25 -5.27
N ALA A 230 16.34 13.10 -5.62
CA ALA A 230 17.30 12.38 -4.81
C ALA A 230 18.28 11.61 -5.69
N LEU A 231 19.50 11.45 -5.22
CA LEU A 231 20.43 10.49 -5.79
C LEU A 231 20.11 9.11 -5.19
N THR A 232 19.84 8.15 -6.04
CA THR A 232 19.50 6.78 -5.64
C THR A 232 20.44 5.78 -6.29
N PRO A 233 20.48 4.51 -5.88
CA PRO A 233 21.22 3.46 -6.58
C PRO A 233 20.80 3.26 -8.06
N TYR A 234 19.65 3.79 -8.46
CA TYR A 234 19.17 3.78 -9.84
C TYR A 234 19.56 5.05 -10.62
N GLY A 235 20.34 5.94 -10.02
CA GLY A 235 20.76 7.24 -10.58
C GLY A 235 19.94 8.41 -10.05
N ASP A 236 19.99 9.52 -10.77
CA ASP A 236 19.18 10.71 -10.49
C ASP A 236 17.71 10.38 -10.58
N TYR A 237 17.00 10.59 -9.49
CA TYR A 237 15.59 10.24 -9.35
C TYR A 237 14.77 11.49 -9.08
N GLU A 238 13.77 11.74 -9.92
CA GLU A 238 12.81 12.80 -9.75
C GLU A 238 11.39 12.23 -9.73
N ARG A 239 10.60 12.67 -8.79
CA ARG A 239 9.20 12.26 -8.65
C ARG A 239 8.33 13.41 -8.15
N LEU A 240 7.02 13.24 -8.28
CA LEU A 240 6.05 14.15 -7.67
C LEU A 240 6.25 14.20 -6.14
N ALA A 241 6.20 15.41 -5.59
CA ALA A 241 6.15 15.60 -4.15
C ALA A 241 4.88 14.97 -3.55
N PRO A 242 4.81 14.73 -2.23
CA PRO A 242 3.61 14.24 -1.60
C PRO A 242 2.40 15.12 -1.90
N LEU A 243 1.31 14.53 -2.39
CA LEU A 243 0.08 15.26 -2.72
C LEU A 243 -0.56 15.90 -1.49
N VAL A 244 -0.45 15.24 -0.34
CA VAL A 244 -1.01 15.73 0.93
C VAL A 244 0.08 16.43 1.73
N LYS A 245 -0.10 17.72 1.96
CA LYS A 245 0.79 18.54 2.79
C LYS A 245 0.19 18.68 4.19
N LEU A 246 0.81 17.99 5.14
CA LEU A 246 0.44 18.10 6.55
C LEU A 246 1.37 19.10 7.24
N SER A 247 0.81 20.18 7.78
CA SER A 247 1.59 21.29 8.36
C SER A 247 2.42 20.87 9.58
N ARG A 248 1.92 19.94 10.40
CA ARG A 248 2.58 19.49 11.64
C ARG A 248 3.41 18.21 11.46
N THR A 249 3.01 17.34 10.54
CA THR A 249 3.63 16.02 10.30
C THR A 249 3.88 15.82 8.81
N PRO A 250 4.72 16.66 8.17
CA PRO A 250 4.97 16.53 6.74
C PRO A 250 5.56 15.15 6.42
N THR A 251 5.18 14.61 5.27
CA THR A 251 5.72 13.34 4.79
C THR A 251 7.24 13.45 4.63
N ARG A 252 7.97 12.53 5.23
CA ARG A 252 9.43 12.41 5.13
C ARG A 252 9.81 10.95 5.05
N TRP A 253 10.58 10.61 4.04
CA TRP A 253 11.14 9.27 3.90
C TRP A 253 12.58 9.24 4.41
N ARG A 254 13.05 8.02 4.71
CA ARG A 254 14.45 7.77 5.06
C ARG A 254 15.38 8.01 3.87
N GLU A 255 16.65 8.16 4.15
CA GLU A 255 17.71 8.11 3.14
C GLU A 255 18.46 6.75 3.20
N PRO A 256 18.84 6.17 2.06
CA PRO A 256 18.48 6.65 0.72
C PRO A 256 16.98 6.56 0.47
N LEU A 257 16.45 7.48 -0.36
CA LEU A 257 15.01 7.53 -0.67
C LEU A 257 14.49 6.22 -1.27
N LEU A 258 15.31 5.54 -2.04
CA LEU A 258 15.00 4.26 -2.69
C LEU A 258 16.19 3.32 -2.58
N ASP A 259 15.95 2.12 -2.04
CA ASP A 259 16.93 1.04 -2.02
C ASP A 259 16.82 0.14 -3.25
N VAL A 260 17.90 -0.54 -3.60
CA VAL A 260 17.86 -1.62 -4.60
C VAL A 260 16.99 -2.77 -4.05
N ARG A 261 16.18 -3.35 -4.91
CA ARG A 261 15.34 -4.49 -4.56
C ARG A 261 16.19 -5.63 -3.96
N GLY A 262 15.88 -5.99 -2.71
CA GLY A 262 16.54 -7.08 -2.02
C GLY A 262 17.93 -6.77 -1.46
N ALA A 263 18.39 -5.53 -1.50
CA ALA A 263 19.70 -5.15 -1.00
C ALA A 263 19.80 -5.18 0.54
N ALA A 264 18.69 -5.04 1.24
CA ALA A 264 18.68 -5.04 2.69
C ALA A 264 18.75 -6.46 3.28
N ARG A 265 19.36 -6.59 4.43
CA ARG A 265 19.25 -7.80 5.25
C ARG A 265 17.84 -7.90 5.86
N PRO A 266 17.26 -9.10 5.98
CA PRO A 266 15.94 -9.27 6.60
C PRO A 266 16.05 -9.24 8.15
N ILE A 267 16.34 -8.07 8.67
CA ILE A 267 16.45 -7.77 10.11
C ILE A 267 15.85 -6.39 10.40
N TRP A 268 15.41 -6.16 11.63
CA TRP A 268 15.07 -4.83 12.12
C TRP A 268 16.34 -4.04 12.46
N GLU A 269 16.34 -2.73 12.19
CA GLU A 269 17.49 -1.84 12.48
C GLU A 269 17.43 -1.26 13.91
N SER A 270 16.23 -1.20 14.48
CA SER A 270 15.97 -0.60 15.80
C SER A 270 15.41 -1.60 16.82
#